data_4b29e0946b634f7dfb68490306788072
#
_entry.id   4b29e0946b634f7dfb68490306788072
#
_cell.length_a   1.000
_cell.length_b   1.000
_cell.length_c   1.000
_cell.angle_alpha   90.00
_cell.angle_beta   90.00
_cell.angle_gamma   90.00
#
_symmetry.space_group_name_H-M   'P 1'
#
loop_
_entity.id
_entity.type
_entity.pdbx_description
1 polymer ?
#
loop_
_entity_poly.entity_id
_entity_poly.type
_entity_poly.pdbx_seq_one_letter_code
_entity_poly.pdbx_strand_id
1 'polypeptide(L)'
;GPEEALDSRRSIDGGNAYALPGFVDSHMHLESSMLTPEHFAQVALSCGTTTVCADPHEIANVLGIEGVRGLADACRSLPLRVLLTAPSTIPSAPGLEDSGFDVGPAEMEALLDIPGVAGLGEVMDFNAVAAGDERMLSVIEAAANHGVFLDGHVSALTGRRLQTFRAMGIDSDHTVPSAEKLREELALGFTVQVQECMLNREIVQAMNDAPVQDRICLVTDDVPLPRLMRQGHLNFVVERAIELG
;
A
#
# COMPACT_ATOMS: atom_id res chain seq x y z
N GLY A 1 1.11 26.93 -21.59
CA GLY A 1 1.16 28.16 -20.82
C GLY A 1 2.00 29.18 -21.55
N PRO A 2 1.84 30.52 -21.31
CA PRO A 2 2.64 31.54 -22.00
C PRO A 2 4.11 31.39 -21.67
N GLU A 3 4.97 31.64 -22.66
CA GLU A 3 6.43 31.63 -22.59
C GLU A 3 6.96 32.75 -21.65
N GLU A 4 6.78 32.60 -20.36
CA GLU A 4 7.61 33.31 -19.41
C GLU A 4 8.90 32.46 -19.24
N ALA A 5 9.99 32.97 -19.78
CA ALA A 5 11.32 32.43 -19.58
C ALA A 5 11.63 32.49 -18.09
N LEU A 6 11.39 31.39 -17.39
CA LEU A 6 11.82 31.24 -16.00
C LEU A 6 13.35 31.21 -15.98
N ASP A 7 13.96 32.06 -15.15
CA ASP A 7 15.39 32.02 -14.90
C ASP A 7 15.73 30.69 -14.19
N SER A 8 16.31 29.75 -14.93
CA SER A 8 16.60 28.39 -14.46
C SER A 8 18.09 28.08 -14.56
N ARG A 9 18.62 27.37 -13.54
CA ARG A 9 20.02 26.90 -13.58
C ARG A 9 20.25 25.80 -14.61
N ARG A 10 19.21 25.09 -15.02
CA ARG A 10 19.24 23.98 -15.98
C ARG A 10 17.93 23.93 -16.75
N SER A 11 18.02 23.75 -18.04
CA SER A 11 16.86 23.49 -18.91
C SER A 11 16.98 22.08 -19.48
N ILE A 12 15.85 21.36 -19.54
CA ILE A 12 15.74 20.03 -20.14
C ILE A 12 14.67 20.14 -21.22
N ASP A 13 15.04 19.85 -22.47
CA ASP A 13 14.08 19.75 -23.55
C ASP A 13 13.34 18.41 -23.45
N GLY A 14 12.07 18.45 -23.10
CA GLY A 14 11.18 17.27 -23.07
C GLY A 14 10.57 16.93 -24.41
N GLY A 15 10.84 17.70 -25.47
CA GLY A 15 10.19 17.52 -26.78
C GLY A 15 8.67 17.64 -26.65
N ASN A 16 7.96 16.58 -27.09
CA ASN A 16 6.49 16.47 -27.00
C ASN A 16 6.02 15.62 -25.81
N ALA A 17 6.89 15.34 -24.83
CA ALA A 17 6.52 14.56 -23.64
C ALA A 17 5.70 15.37 -22.64
N TYR A 18 4.84 14.70 -21.90
CA TYR A 18 4.14 15.29 -20.76
C TYR A 18 5.01 15.20 -19.52
N ALA A 19 5.11 16.30 -18.76
CA ALA A 19 5.70 16.31 -17.44
C ALA A 19 4.60 16.02 -16.40
N LEU A 20 4.76 14.95 -15.65
CA LEU A 20 3.84 14.53 -14.59
C LEU A 20 4.58 14.55 -13.24
N PRO A 21 3.85 14.68 -12.12
CA PRO A 21 4.40 14.34 -10.81
C PRO A 21 4.91 12.90 -10.80
N GLY A 22 5.91 12.61 -9.98
CA GLY A 22 6.36 11.23 -9.77
C GLY A 22 5.23 10.37 -9.20
N PHE A 23 5.22 9.10 -9.57
CA PHE A 23 4.21 8.16 -9.07
C PHE A 23 4.34 7.96 -7.55
N VAL A 24 3.18 7.73 -6.94
CA VAL A 24 3.05 7.34 -5.54
C VAL A 24 2.43 5.95 -5.51
N ASP A 25 3.17 4.98 -4.98
CA ASP A 25 2.67 3.64 -4.74
C ASP A 25 2.16 3.56 -3.30
N SER A 26 0.88 3.45 -3.13
CA SER A 26 0.24 3.54 -1.82
C SER A 26 0.17 2.20 -1.06
N HIS A 27 0.55 1.09 -1.70
CA HIS A 27 0.63 -0.21 -1.05
C HIS A 27 1.63 -1.13 -1.77
N MET A 28 2.67 -1.55 -1.05
CA MET A 28 3.65 -2.51 -1.54
C MET A 28 4.44 -3.14 -0.40
N HIS A 29 5.20 -4.21 -0.71
CA HIS A 29 6.13 -4.88 0.19
C HIS A 29 7.54 -4.77 -0.37
N LEU A 30 8.41 -4.02 0.32
CA LEU A 30 9.79 -3.80 -0.14
C LEU A 30 10.58 -5.10 -0.14
N GLU A 31 10.34 -5.93 0.86
CA GLU A 31 11.03 -7.20 1.09
C GLU A 31 10.77 -8.21 -0.02
N SER A 32 9.59 -8.21 -0.65
CA SER A 32 9.24 -9.07 -1.79
C SER A 32 10.16 -8.89 -2.98
N SER A 33 10.77 -7.70 -3.12
CA SER A 33 11.77 -7.43 -4.14
C SER A 33 13.10 -8.14 -3.90
N MET A 34 13.38 -8.59 -2.67
CA MET A 34 14.65 -9.15 -2.21
C MET A 34 15.85 -8.21 -2.41
N LEU A 35 15.58 -6.91 -2.52
CA LEU A 35 16.60 -5.86 -2.65
C LEU A 35 16.80 -5.16 -1.30
N THR A 36 17.99 -4.58 -1.12
CA THR A 36 18.15 -3.60 -0.05
C THR A 36 17.38 -2.33 -0.38
N PRO A 37 16.98 -1.51 0.61
CA PRO A 37 16.25 -0.26 0.37
C PRO A 37 16.92 0.66 -0.65
N GLU A 38 18.27 0.74 -0.65
CA GLU A 38 19.03 1.57 -1.58
C GLU A 38 18.92 1.08 -3.03
N HIS A 39 19.00 -0.23 -3.25
CA HIS A 39 18.87 -0.80 -4.60
C HIS A 39 17.44 -0.74 -5.10
N PHE A 40 16.46 -0.98 -4.22
CA PHE A 40 15.06 -0.80 -4.55
C PHE A 40 14.76 0.65 -4.96
N ALA A 41 15.24 1.63 -4.19
CA ALA A 41 15.05 3.04 -4.49
C ALA A 41 15.60 3.44 -5.87
N GLN A 42 16.76 2.90 -6.27
CA GLN A 42 17.33 3.14 -7.61
C GLN A 42 16.40 2.64 -8.72
N VAL A 43 15.83 1.45 -8.56
CA VAL A 43 14.93 0.87 -9.55
C VAL A 43 13.60 1.63 -9.57
N ALA A 44 12.97 1.86 -8.43
CA ALA A 44 11.70 2.56 -8.34
C ALA A 44 11.77 3.96 -8.94
N LEU A 45 12.81 4.74 -8.60
CA LEU A 45 13.03 6.07 -9.16
C LEU A 45 13.29 6.05 -10.67
N SER A 46 13.99 5.05 -11.18
CA SER A 46 14.21 4.89 -12.64
C SER A 46 12.91 4.61 -13.40
N CYS A 47 11.92 4.04 -12.70
CA CYS A 47 10.56 3.78 -13.21
C CYS A 47 9.58 4.96 -12.95
N GLY A 48 10.05 6.07 -12.41
CA GLY A 48 9.23 7.25 -12.14
C GLY A 48 8.45 7.24 -10.82
N THR A 49 8.63 6.22 -9.99
CA THR A 49 8.03 6.16 -8.64
C THR A 49 8.90 6.96 -7.67
N THR A 50 8.34 7.96 -7.03
CA THR A 50 9.05 8.87 -6.11
C THR A 50 8.66 8.71 -4.65
N THR A 51 7.56 8.03 -4.40
CA THR A 51 7.06 7.74 -3.05
C THR A 51 6.45 6.34 -3.03
N VAL A 52 6.70 5.60 -1.98
CA VAL A 52 6.07 4.31 -1.70
C VAL A 52 5.55 4.27 -0.27
N CYS A 53 4.43 3.58 -0.07
CA CYS A 53 3.95 3.18 1.24
C CYS A 53 4.14 1.66 1.35
N ALA A 54 5.03 1.24 2.24
CA ALA A 54 5.45 -0.15 2.35
C ALA A 54 5.01 -0.76 3.69
N ASP A 55 4.37 -1.92 3.63
CA ASP A 55 4.04 -2.72 4.80
C ASP A 55 5.17 -3.74 5.07
N PRO A 56 5.96 -3.54 6.13
CA PRO A 56 7.14 -4.37 6.42
C PRO A 56 6.79 -5.59 7.29
N HIS A 57 5.74 -6.34 6.94
CA HIS A 57 5.27 -7.43 7.78
C HIS A 57 6.22 -8.64 7.77
N GLU A 58 7.02 -8.85 6.71
CA GLU A 58 7.98 -9.95 6.67
C GLU A 58 9.14 -9.72 7.64
N ILE A 59 9.74 -8.53 7.64
CA ILE A 59 10.82 -8.24 8.60
C ILE A 59 10.31 -8.18 10.03
N ALA A 60 9.08 -7.68 10.22
CA ALA A 60 8.43 -7.64 11.52
C ALA A 60 8.11 -9.05 12.04
N ASN A 61 7.70 -9.97 11.18
CA ASN A 61 7.46 -11.37 11.54
C ASN A 61 8.71 -12.04 12.12
N VAL A 62 9.91 -11.69 11.62
CA VAL A 62 11.19 -12.30 12.02
C VAL A 62 11.84 -11.55 13.18
N LEU A 63 11.87 -10.21 13.14
CA LEU A 63 12.66 -9.35 14.04
C LEU A 63 11.81 -8.39 14.87
N GLY A 64 10.49 -8.43 14.73
CA GLY A 64 9.57 -7.57 15.48
C GLY A 64 9.82 -6.08 15.26
N ILE A 65 9.62 -5.30 16.31
CA ILE A 65 9.77 -3.84 16.31
C ILE A 65 11.16 -3.40 15.86
N GLU A 66 12.21 -4.12 16.24
CA GLU A 66 13.59 -3.76 15.86
C GLU A 66 13.84 -3.98 14.36
N GLY A 67 13.17 -4.93 13.73
CA GLY A 67 13.19 -5.12 12.27
C GLY A 67 12.59 -3.92 11.55
N VAL A 68 11.41 -3.47 11.95
CA VAL A 68 10.73 -2.29 11.39
C VAL A 68 11.57 -1.03 11.62
N ARG A 69 12.13 -0.86 12.82
CA ARG A 69 13.02 0.27 13.15
C ARG A 69 14.25 0.30 12.27
N GLY A 70 14.92 -0.85 12.10
CA GLY A 70 16.09 -0.98 11.24
C GLY A 70 15.77 -0.65 9.78
N LEU A 71 14.63 -1.09 9.27
CA LEU A 71 14.17 -0.76 7.91
C LEU A 71 13.86 0.75 7.79
N ALA A 72 13.17 1.35 8.76
CA ALA A 72 12.89 2.78 8.79
C ALA A 72 14.18 3.61 8.75
N ASP A 73 15.19 3.22 9.54
CA ASP A 73 16.48 3.88 9.56
C ASP A 73 17.21 3.76 8.21
N ALA A 74 17.19 2.59 7.58
CA ALA A 74 17.77 2.36 6.26
C ALA A 74 17.08 3.21 5.16
N CYS A 75 15.78 3.46 5.28
CA CYS A 75 15.02 4.24 4.31
C CYS A 75 15.17 5.76 4.48
N ARG A 76 15.58 6.24 5.65
CA ARG A 76 15.53 7.66 6.04
C ARG A 76 16.31 8.61 5.12
N SER A 77 17.42 8.17 4.57
CA SER A 77 18.32 8.99 3.75
C SER A 77 18.19 8.76 2.24
N LEU A 78 17.24 7.95 1.83
CA LEU A 78 17.03 7.62 0.42
C LEU A 78 16.44 8.80 -0.35
N PRO A 79 16.75 8.95 -1.65
CA PRO A 79 16.07 9.89 -2.52
C PRO A 79 14.61 9.48 -2.85
N LEU A 80 14.27 8.22 -2.66
CA LEU A 80 12.90 7.71 -2.67
C LEU A 80 12.26 8.02 -1.32
N ARG A 81 11.07 8.60 -1.32
CA ARG A 81 10.30 8.75 -0.09
C ARG A 81 9.64 7.43 0.27
N VAL A 82 10.02 6.86 1.39
CA VAL A 82 9.43 5.63 1.93
C VAL A 82 8.63 5.97 3.19
N LEU A 83 7.35 5.66 3.16
CA LEU A 83 6.48 5.65 4.33
C LEU A 83 6.27 4.19 4.69
N LEU A 84 6.50 3.83 5.94
CA LEU A 84 6.19 2.48 6.42
C LEU A 84 4.83 2.45 7.08
N THR A 85 4.21 1.29 7.13
CA THR A 85 3.07 1.02 7.98
C THR A 85 3.47 0.17 9.18
N ALA A 86 2.68 0.20 10.22
CA ALA A 86 2.80 -0.71 11.37
C ALA A 86 2.06 -2.02 11.02
N PRO A 87 2.76 -3.15 10.84
CA PRO A 87 2.10 -4.41 10.50
C PRO A 87 1.05 -4.80 11.53
N SER A 88 -0.17 -5.08 11.07
CA SER A 88 -1.34 -5.32 11.93
C SER A 88 -1.49 -6.75 12.38
N THR A 89 -1.07 -7.69 11.53
CA THR A 89 -1.44 -9.10 11.63
C THR A 89 -0.17 -9.96 11.67
N ILE A 90 0.42 -10.07 12.85
CA ILE A 90 1.55 -10.95 13.15
C ILE A 90 1.23 -11.72 14.44
N PRO A 91 1.19 -13.06 14.40
CA PRO A 91 1.20 -13.90 13.18
C PRO A 91 -0.06 -13.68 12.33
N SER A 92 0.05 -13.90 11.01
CA SER A 92 -1.08 -13.76 10.09
C SER A 92 -2.14 -14.84 10.31
N ALA A 93 -1.71 -16.02 10.75
CA ALA A 93 -2.57 -17.16 11.07
C ALA A 93 -2.20 -17.75 12.44
N PRO A 94 -2.72 -17.20 13.55
CA PRO A 94 -2.41 -17.69 14.89
C PRO A 94 -2.62 -19.20 15.05
N GLY A 95 -1.58 -19.89 15.54
CA GLY A 95 -1.59 -21.34 15.73
C GLY A 95 -1.29 -22.19 14.48
N LEU A 96 -1.16 -21.57 13.31
CA LEU A 96 -0.76 -22.22 12.05
C LEU A 96 0.59 -21.72 11.55
N GLU A 97 1.07 -20.61 12.09
CA GLU A 97 2.31 -19.95 11.72
C GLU A 97 3.18 -19.76 12.97
N ASP A 98 4.47 -20.03 12.83
CA ASP A 98 5.48 -19.69 13.82
C ASP A 98 6.11 -18.34 13.47
N SER A 99 5.70 -17.30 14.16
CA SER A 99 6.32 -15.98 14.05
C SER A 99 7.36 -15.76 15.14
N GLY A 100 8.33 -14.90 14.88
CA GLY A 100 9.29 -14.43 15.90
C GLY A 100 8.73 -13.31 16.78
N PHE A 101 7.50 -12.85 16.52
CA PHE A 101 6.88 -11.71 17.15
C PHE A 101 5.36 -11.81 17.12
N ASP A 102 4.70 -11.28 18.14
CA ASP A 102 3.25 -11.15 18.20
C ASP A 102 2.87 -9.68 18.35
N VAL A 103 1.93 -9.20 17.53
CA VAL A 103 1.42 -7.83 17.64
C VAL A 103 0.18 -7.80 18.50
N GLY A 104 0.29 -7.06 19.60
CA GLY A 104 -0.82 -6.62 20.43
C GLY A 104 -0.93 -5.09 20.44
N PRO A 105 -1.84 -4.51 21.23
CA PRO A 105 -2.02 -3.05 21.26
C PRO A 105 -0.77 -2.30 21.74
N ALA A 106 0.00 -2.83 22.68
CA ALA A 106 1.23 -2.19 23.16
C ALA A 106 2.35 -2.20 22.10
N GLU A 107 2.47 -3.29 21.35
CA GLU A 107 3.39 -3.41 20.23
C GLU A 107 2.97 -2.49 19.08
N MET A 108 1.68 -2.34 18.83
CA MET A 108 1.15 -1.43 17.82
C MET A 108 1.50 0.04 18.15
N GLU A 109 1.29 0.47 19.39
CA GLU A 109 1.70 1.79 19.85
C GLU A 109 3.19 2.03 19.62
N ALA A 110 4.03 1.05 19.99
CA ALA A 110 5.48 1.15 19.84
C ALA A 110 5.94 1.17 18.36
N LEU A 111 5.22 0.48 17.47
CA LEU A 111 5.46 0.52 16.02
C LEU A 111 5.09 1.89 15.43
N LEU A 112 3.95 2.45 15.81
CA LEU A 112 3.47 3.75 15.33
C LEU A 112 4.33 4.92 15.82
N ASP A 113 5.02 4.77 16.95
CA ASP A 113 6.00 5.75 17.46
C ASP A 113 7.32 5.76 16.67
N ILE A 114 7.56 4.81 15.77
CA ILE A 114 8.78 4.78 14.95
C ILE A 114 8.71 5.91 13.90
N PRO A 115 9.71 6.82 13.84
CA PRO A 115 9.74 7.86 12.82
C PRO A 115 9.78 7.27 11.40
N GLY A 116 8.79 7.60 10.57
CA GLY A 116 8.62 7.06 9.22
C GLY A 116 7.49 6.04 9.09
N VAL A 117 6.93 5.57 10.20
CA VAL A 117 5.68 4.80 10.21
C VAL A 117 4.51 5.78 10.18
N ALA A 118 3.61 5.61 9.22
CA ALA A 118 2.56 6.59 8.89
C ALA A 118 1.13 6.04 8.94
N GLY A 119 0.96 4.73 9.11
CA GLY A 119 -0.34 4.08 9.08
C GLY A 119 -0.33 2.70 9.70
N LEU A 120 -1.51 2.10 9.83
CA LEU A 120 -1.68 0.68 10.09
C LEU A 120 -1.48 -0.08 8.79
N GLY A 121 -0.66 -1.13 8.80
CA GLY A 121 -0.51 -2.06 7.70
C GLY A 121 -1.76 -2.89 7.46
N GLU A 122 -1.76 -3.61 6.36
CA GLU A 122 -2.92 -4.37 5.91
C GLU A 122 -3.51 -5.29 6.99
N VAL A 123 -4.81 -5.16 7.23
CA VAL A 123 -5.53 -6.02 8.17
C VAL A 123 -5.97 -7.28 7.44
N MET A 124 -5.13 -8.33 7.51
CA MET A 124 -5.37 -9.62 6.83
C MET A 124 -6.33 -10.53 7.59
N ASP A 125 -6.35 -10.47 8.94
CA ASP A 125 -7.26 -11.32 9.74
C ASP A 125 -8.67 -10.73 9.81
N PHE A 126 -9.29 -10.60 8.63
CA PHE A 126 -10.66 -10.12 8.52
C PHE A 126 -11.69 -11.05 9.21
N ASN A 127 -11.35 -12.32 9.42
CA ASN A 127 -12.22 -13.24 10.14
C ASN A 127 -12.26 -12.91 11.64
N ALA A 128 -11.11 -12.59 12.25
CA ALA A 128 -11.03 -12.12 13.63
C ALA A 128 -11.80 -10.81 13.81
N VAL A 129 -11.61 -9.83 12.89
CA VAL A 129 -12.37 -8.58 12.90
C VAL A 129 -13.88 -8.83 12.82
N ALA A 130 -14.33 -9.67 11.88
CA ALA A 130 -15.74 -9.98 11.71
C ALA A 130 -16.35 -10.78 12.87
N ALA A 131 -15.53 -11.52 13.62
CA ALA A 131 -15.93 -12.27 14.81
C ALA A 131 -15.90 -11.41 16.10
N GLY A 132 -15.33 -10.20 16.04
CA GLY A 132 -15.18 -9.35 17.20
C GLY A 132 -14.06 -9.78 18.15
N ASP A 133 -12.97 -10.34 17.61
CA ASP A 133 -11.80 -10.76 18.38
C ASP A 133 -11.18 -9.56 19.11
N GLU A 134 -11.07 -9.68 20.44
CA GLU A 134 -10.65 -8.57 21.31
C GLU A 134 -9.22 -8.10 21.00
N ARG A 135 -8.29 -9.00 20.66
CA ARG A 135 -6.92 -8.64 20.34
C ARG A 135 -6.87 -7.81 19.06
N MET A 136 -7.50 -8.31 18.00
CA MET A 136 -7.48 -7.61 16.71
C MET A 136 -8.20 -6.26 16.77
N LEU A 137 -9.33 -6.19 17.47
CA LEU A 137 -10.04 -4.92 17.68
C LEU A 137 -9.19 -3.92 18.47
N SER A 138 -8.46 -4.39 19.52
CA SER A 138 -7.58 -3.51 20.31
C SER A 138 -6.36 -3.00 19.51
N VAL A 139 -5.83 -3.80 18.59
CA VAL A 139 -4.76 -3.39 17.65
C VAL A 139 -5.27 -2.27 16.72
N ILE A 140 -6.46 -2.46 16.12
CA ILE A 140 -7.09 -1.46 15.26
C ILE A 140 -7.41 -0.18 16.04
N GLU A 141 -7.93 -0.30 17.26
CA GLU A 141 -8.25 0.83 18.13
C GLU A 141 -6.99 1.64 18.49
N ALA A 142 -5.88 0.96 18.83
CA ALA A 142 -4.61 1.61 19.08
C ALA A 142 -4.17 2.46 17.88
N ALA A 143 -4.21 1.91 16.67
CA ALA A 143 -3.88 2.65 15.46
C ALA A 143 -4.86 3.82 15.17
N ALA A 144 -6.15 3.61 15.34
CA ALA A 144 -7.16 4.64 15.15
C ALA A 144 -6.97 5.83 16.13
N ASN A 145 -6.56 5.56 17.37
CA ASN A 145 -6.27 6.59 18.37
C ASN A 145 -5.05 7.45 18.02
N HIS A 146 -4.10 6.92 17.24
CA HIS A 146 -3.01 7.71 16.66
C HIS A 146 -3.45 8.62 15.52
N GLY A 147 -4.67 8.45 14.98
CA GLY A 147 -5.20 9.25 13.90
C GLY A 147 -4.52 8.99 12.54
N VAL A 148 -3.97 7.80 12.35
CA VAL A 148 -3.33 7.34 11.12
C VAL A 148 -4.34 6.63 10.20
N PHE A 149 -4.00 6.47 8.91
CA PHE A 149 -4.81 5.66 8.01
C PHE A 149 -4.72 4.17 8.38
N LEU A 150 -5.78 3.42 8.05
CA LEU A 150 -5.89 2.00 8.35
C LEU A 150 -6.08 1.24 7.05
N ASP A 151 -5.09 0.42 6.67
CA ASP A 151 -5.12 -0.35 5.44
C ASP A 151 -5.76 -1.73 5.63
N GLY A 152 -6.36 -2.28 4.58
CA GLY A 152 -7.10 -3.52 4.61
C GLY A 152 -6.70 -4.51 3.53
N HIS A 153 -7.03 -5.79 3.81
CA HIS A 153 -6.86 -6.92 2.91
C HIS A 153 -8.11 -7.82 2.98
N VAL A 154 -9.13 -7.55 2.16
CA VAL A 154 -10.46 -8.12 2.38
C VAL A 154 -11.08 -8.75 1.14
N SER A 155 -10.30 -9.42 0.32
CA SER A 155 -10.71 -10.03 -0.96
C SER A 155 -12.00 -10.86 -0.89
N ALA A 156 -12.23 -11.58 0.21
CA ALA A 156 -13.36 -12.48 0.38
C ALA A 156 -14.60 -11.84 1.02
N LEU A 157 -14.50 -10.58 1.50
CA LEU A 157 -15.63 -9.94 2.18
C LEU A 157 -16.52 -9.17 1.23
N THR A 158 -17.84 -9.37 1.38
CA THR A 158 -18.90 -8.61 0.73
C THR A 158 -20.06 -8.40 1.71
N GLY A 159 -21.01 -7.52 1.37
CA GLY A 159 -22.22 -7.27 2.13
C GLY A 159 -21.95 -6.82 3.57
N ARG A 160 -22.67 -7.40 4.52
CA ARG A 160 -22.57 -7.01 5.94
C ARG A 160 -21.17 -7.15 6.53
N ARG A 161 -20.42 -8.17 6.13
CA ARG A 161 -19.08 -8.40 6.66
C ARG A 161 -18.11 -7.31 6.20
N LEU A 162 -18.20 -6.88 4.95
CA LEU A 162 -17.44 -5.75 4.43
C LEU A 162 -17.84 -4.43 5.13
N GLN A 163 -19.14 -4.23 5.36
CA GLN A 163 -19.64 -3.06 6.11
C GLN A 163 -19.10 -3.04 7.55
N THR A 164 -19.05 -4.21 8.23
CA THR A 164 -18.46 -4.31 9.57
C THR A 164 -17.01 -3.91 9.54
N PHE A 165 -16.24 -4.41 8.57
CA PHE A 165 -14.83 -4.11 8.40
C PHE A 165 -14.61 -2.60 8.20
N ARG A 166 -15.41 -1.97 7.33
CA ARG A 166 -15.38 -0.51 7.13
C ARG A 166 -15.76 0.27 8.40
N ALA A 167 -16.72 -0.23 9.16
CA ALA A 167 -17.16 0.41 10.41
C ALA A 167 -16.09 0.39 11.51
N MET A 168 -15.10 -0.50 11.43
CA MET A 168 -13.93 -0.49 12.32
C MET A 168 -12.91 0.59 11.97
N GLY A 169 -13.16 1.38 10.94
CA GLY A 169 -12.30 2.49 10.53
C GLY A 169 -11.32 2.15 9.42
N ILE A 170 -11.31 0.91 8.91
CA ILE A 170 -10.39 0.53 7.83
C ILE A 170 -10.80 1.25 6.55
N ASP A 171 -9.85 1.99 5.96
CA ASP A 171 -10.10 3.01 4.94
C ASP A 171 -9.79 2.57 3.51
N SER A 172 -8.99 1.52 3.34
CA SER A 172 -8.53 1.04 2.03
C SER A 172 -8.60 -0.48 1.90
N ASP A 173 -8.59 -0.96 0.66
CA ASP A 173 -8.40 -2.36 0.29
C ASP A 173 -7.68 -2.44 -1.05
N HIS A 174 -6.71 -3.36 -1.16
CA HIS A 174 -5.96 -3.62 -2.40
C HIS A 174 -6.32 -4.97 -3.04
N THR A 175 -7.35 -5.65 -2.53
CA THR A 175 -7.73 -7.00 -2.98
C THR A 175 -9.09 -7.01 -3.66
N VAL A 176 -9.15 -6.48 -4.88
CA VAL A 176 -10.39 -6.25 -5.66
C VAL A 176 -10.53 -7.25 -6.79
N PRO A 177 -11.15 -8.41 -6.57
CA PRO A 177 -11.22 -9.49 -7.58
C PRO A 177 -12.25 -9.24 -8.69
N SER A 178 -13.18 -8.30 -8.54
CA SER A 178 -14.25 -8.05 -9.51
C SER A 178 -14.72 -6.60 -9.53
N ALA A 179 -15.36 -6.21 -10.63
CA ALA A 179 -15.97 -4.90 -10.78
C ALA A 179 -17.13 -4.66 -9.78
N GLU A 180 -17.85 -5.71 -9.38
CA GLU A 180 -18.88 -5.57 -8.34
C GLU A 180 -18.27 -5.23 -7.00
N LYS A 181 -17.18 -5.90 -6.63
CA LYS A 181 -16.45 -5.64 -5.39
C LYS A 181 -15.92 -4.20 -5.37
N LEU A 182 -15.31 -3.75 -6.47
CA LEU A 182 -14.84 -2.36 -6.62
C LEU A 182 -15.98 -1.36 -6.37
N ARG A 183 -17.15 -1.56 -7.00
CA ARG A 183 -18.29 -0.67 -6.80
C ARG A 183 -18.84 -0.70 -5.39
N GLU A 184 -18.88 -1.88 -4.75
CA GLU A 184 -19.32 -2.03 -3.37
C GLU A 184 -18.40 -1.29 -2.39
N GLU A 185 -17.10 -1.42 -2.54
CA GLU A 185 -16.11 -0.73 -1.71
C GLU A 185 -16.19 0.79 -1.87
N LEU A 186 -16.24 1.28 -3.09
CA LEU A 186 -16.42 2.71 -3.35
C LEU A 186 -17.71 3.26 -2.74
N ALA A 187 -18.81 2.49 -2.81
CA ALA A 187 -20.09 2.88 -2.20
C ALA A 187 -20.02 2.92 -0.67
N LEU A 188 -19.15 2.12 -0.06
CA LEU A 188 -18.89 2.13 1.39
C LEU A 188 -17.84 3.17 1.79
N GLY A 189 -17.21 3.85 0.83
CA GLY A 189 -16.23 4.90 1.07
C GLY A 189 -14.81 4.41 1.29
N PHE A 190 -14.46 3.21 0.82
CA PHE A 190 -13.07 2.77 0.76
C PHE A 190 -12.27 3.57 -0.29
N THR A 191 -10.98 3.68 -0.07
CA THR A 191 -10.00 3.92 -1.12
C THR A 191 -9.63 2.56 -1.70
N VAL A 192 -9.86 2.40 -3.00
CA VAL A 192 -9.64 1.13 -3.71
C VAL A 192 -8.29 1.18 -4.40
N GLN A 193 -7.42 0.26 -4.03
CA GLN A 193 -6.05 0.15 -4.52
C GLN A 193 -5.97 -1.06 -5.48
N VAL A 194 -5.88 -0.80 -6.78
CA VAL A 194 -5.97 -1.85 -7.79
C VAL A 194 -4.59 -2.32 -8.20
N GLN A 195 -4.32 -3.61 -7.98
CA GLN A 195 -3.09 -4.28 -8.41
C GLN A 195 -3.13 -4.66 -9.90
N GLU A 196 -1.96 -4.84 -10.51
CA GLU A 196 -1.85 -5.26 -11.91
C GLU A 196 -2.55 -6.61 -12.20
N CYS A 197 -2.40 -7.59 -11.31
CA CYS A 197 -2.99 -8.93 -11.49
C CYS A 197 -4.53 -8.92 -11.51
N MET A 198 -5.15 -7.85 -11.01
CA MET A 198 -6.61 -7.66 -11.00
C MET A 198 -7.09 -6.87 -12.21
N LEU A 199 -6.20 -6.15 -12.91
CA LEU A 199 -6.55 -5.35 -14.05
C LEU A 199 -7.08 -6.21 -15.23
N ASN A 200 -8.29 -5.94 -15.61
CA ASN A 200 -8.93 -6.43 -16.81
C ASN A 200 -9.89 -5.37 -17.35
N ARG A 201 -10.44 -5.56 -18.54
CA ARG A 201 -11.32 -4.56 -19.18
C ARG A 201 -12.53 -4.19 -18.34
N GLU A 202 -13.08 -5.14 -17.60
CA GLU A 202 -14.27 -4.92 -16.77
C GLU A 202 -13.95 -4.07 -15.53
N ILE A 203 -12.82 -4.33 -14.87
CA ILE A 203 -12.32 -3.52 -13.76
C ILE A 203 -11.99 -2.10 -14.24
N VAL A 204 -11.25 -1.95 -15.35
CA VAL A 204 -10.89 -0.63 -15.88
C VAL A 204 -12.14 0.16 -16.29
N GLN A 205 -13.13 -0.49 -16.92
CA GLN A 205 -14.40 0.16 -17.20
C GLN A 205 -15.11 0.61 -15.91
N ALA A 206 -15.11 -0.22 -14.87
CA ALA A 206 -15.71 0.15 -13.59
C ALA A 206 -14.97 1.31 -12.90
N MET A 207 -13.65 1.39 -13.04
CA MET A 207 -12.85 2.53 -12.57
C MET A 207 -13.22 3.81 -13.31
N ASN A 208 -13.33 3.75 -14.65
CA ASN A 208 -13.69 4.90 -15.49
C ASN A 208 -15.13 5.39 -15.24
N ASP A 209 -16.05 4.49 -14.96
CA ASP A 209 -17.45 4.80 -14.67
C ASP A 209 -17.70 5.22 -13.21
N ALA A 210 -16.68 5.13 -12.35
CA ALA A 210 -16.84 5.41 -10.93
C ALA A 210 -17.15 6.90 -10.67
N PRO A 211 -18.14 7.21 -9.81
CA PRO A 211 -18.50 8.61 -9.50
C PRO A 211 -17.47 9.29 -8.59
N VAL A 212 -16.55 8.54 -7.99
CA VAL A 212 -15.53 8.99 -7.03
C VAL A 212 -14.14 8.46 -7.43
N GLN A 213 -13.65 8.91 -8.57
CA GLN A 213 -12.36 8.45 -9.13
C GLN A 213 -11.15 8.81 -8.26
N ASP A 214 -11.25 9.84 -7.44
CA ASP A 214 -10.24 10.26 -6.47
C ASP A 214 -10.01 9.27 -5.31
N ARG A 215 -10.87 8.24 -5.22
CA ARG A 215 -10.72 7.12 -4.29
C ARG A 215 -10.19 5.84 -4.95
N ILE A 216 -9.68 5.93 -6.16
CA ILE A 216 -9.10 4.79 -6.87
C ILE A 216 -7.64 5.11 -7.15
N CYS A 217 -6.75 4.18 -6.82
CA CYS A 217 -5.35 4.25 -7.18
C CYS A 217 -4.84 2.90 -7.68
N LEU A 218 -3.70 2.93 -8.36
CA LEU A 218 -3.00 1.75 -8.81
C LEU A 218 -1.83 1.49 -7.85
N VAL A 219 -1.59 0.23 -7.53
CA VAL A 219 -0.54 -0.20 -6.60
C VAL A 219 0.21 -1.39 -7.16
N THR A 220 1.40 -1.66 -6.64
CA THR A 220 2.20 -2.80 -7.09
C THR A 220 2.02 -4.04 -6.24
N ASP A 221 1.82 -3.88 -4.93
CA ASP A 221 1.81 -4.96 -3.96
C ASP A 221 3.14 -5.75 -4.01
N ASP A 222 3.12 -7.06 -4.06
CA ASP A 222 4.28 -7.94 -4.18
C ASP A 222 4.93 -7.89 -5.57
N VAL A 223 6.12 -7.32 -5.67
CA VAL A 223 6.89 -7.30 -6.93
C VAL A 223 8.21 -8.04 -6.76
N PRO A 224 8.30 -9.33 -7.12
CA PRO A 224 9.53 -10.07 -7.04
C PRO A 224 10.59 -9.54 -8.03
N LEU A 225 11.86 -9.62 -7.65
CA LEU A 225 12.99 -9.07 -8.42
C LEU A 225 12.95 -9.41 -9.93
N PRO A 226 12.65 -10.66 -10.37
CA PRO A 226 12.60 -10.96 -11.80
C PRO A 226 11.53 -10.18 -12.57
N ARG A 227 10.42 -9.82 -11.90
CA ARG A 227 9.35 -9.01 -12.48
C ARG A 227 9.78 -7.54 -12.52
N LEU A 228 10.29 -7.02 -11.40
CA LEU A 228 10.79 -5.67 -11.28
C LEU A 228 11.84 -5.34 -12.36
N MET A 229 12.77 -6.26 -12.60
CA MET A 229 13.82 -6.11 -13.62
C MET A 229 13.30 -6.16 -15.07
N ARG A 230 12.22 -6.88 -15.35
CA ARG A 230 11.68 -7.02 -16.72
C ARG A 230 10.63 -6.00 -17.07
N GLN A 231 9.79 -5.62 -16.12
CA GLN A 231 8.58 -4.84 -16.36
C GLN A 231 8.66 -3.44 -15.74
N GLY A 232 9.53 -3.25 -14.75
CA GLY A 232 9.56 -2.03 -13.95
C GLY A 232 8.65 -2.11 -12.73
N HIS A 233 8.29 -0.97 -12.21
CA HIS A 233 7.50 -0.79 -10.99
C HIS A 233 6.07 -0.32 -11.32
N LEU A 234 5.55 0.70 -10.65
CA LEU A 234 4.20 1.23 -10.85
C LEU A 234 3.94 1.74 -12.29
N ASN A 235 4.99 2.16 -13.02
CA ASN A 235 4.89 2.51 -14.43
C ASN A 235 4.25 1.40 -15.28
N PHE A 236 4.58 0.14 -15.00
CA PHE A 236 4.01 -1.00 -15.70
C PHE A 236 2.53 -1.20 -15.39
N VAL A 237 2.11 -1.01 -14.13
CA VAL A 237 0.69 -1.09 -13.73
C VAL A 237 -0.13 -0.02 -14.45
N VAL A 238 0.41 1.21 -14.53
CA VAL A 238 -0.21 2.33 -15.25
C VAL A 238 -0.31 2.03 -16.75
N GLU A 239 0.78 1.57 -17.38
CA GLU A 239 0.78 1.17 -18.79
C GLU A 239 -0.29 0.11 -19.07
N ARG A 240 -0.36 -0.90 -18.21
CA ARG A 240 -1.36 -1.97 -18.33
C ARG A 240 -2.79 -1.48 -18.22
N ALA A 241 -3.06 -0.55 -17.29
CA ALA A 241 -4.38 0.06 -17.16
C ALA A 241 -4.77 0.85 -18.42
N ILE A 242 -3.84 1.63 -19.00
CA ILE A 242 -4.06 2.39 -20.23
C ILE A 242 -4.34 1.46 -21.43
N GLU A 243 -3.62 0.34 -21.57
CA GLU A 243 -3.84 -0.65 -22.65
C GLU A 243 -5.24 -1.30 -22.58
N LEU A 244 -5.80 -1.40 -21.41
CA LEU A 244 -7.10 -2.03 -21.18
C LEU A 244 -8.28 -1.09 -21.42
N GLY A 245 -8.07 0.23 -21.47
CA GLY A 245 -9.08 1.26 -21.75
C GLY A 245 -9.14 2.35 -20.76
#